data_9455465d6f78b430b44d3cfcf46ac34c
#
_entry.id   9455465d6f78b430b44d3cfcf46ac34c
#
_cell.length_a   1.000
_cell.length_b   1.000
_cell.length_c   1.000
_cell.angle_alpha   90.00
_cell.angle_beta   90.00
_cell.angle_gamma   90.00
#
_symmetry.space_group_name_H-M   'P 1'
#
loop_
_entity.id
_entity.type
_entity.pdbx_description
1 polymer ?
#
loop_
_entity_poly.entity_id
_entity_poly.type
_entity_poly.pdbx_seq_one_letter_code
_entity_poly.pdbx_strand_id
1 'polypeptide(L)'
;MMKRSATIKCVFALALLQWSGGAFADDQDVIDYRQHIMKTLNEQAAALGEILSGAIPDDNVIAHLDALALTAATALKAFKPKVPGGESKPELWSNWADFSQRMNDFAQKTAAMAKLAHEQSKEAGLANVMDALSCKKCHDTYRREKRAP
;
A
#
# COMPACT_ATOMS: atom_id res chain seq x y z
N MET A 1 -32.93 -67.10 35.67
CA MET A 1 -33.14 -66.48 34.35
C MET A 1 -32.54 -65.07 34.38
N MET A 2 -31.33 -64.88 33.85
CA MET A 2 -30.62 -63.59 33.82
C MET A 2 -30.65 -63.04 32.40
N LYS A 3 -31.33 -61.89 32.20
CA LYS A 3 -31.31 -61.14 30.92
C LYS A 3 -30.11 -60.21 30.90
N ARG A 4 -29.18 -60.49 30.01
CA ARG A 4 -28.06 -59.58 29.74
C ARG A 4 -28.51 -58.49 28.75
N SER A 5 -28.52 -57.24 29.23
CA SER A 5 -28.75 -56.06 28.39
C SER A 5 -27.45 -55.64 27.73
N ALA A 6 -27.43 -55.66 26.40
CA ALA A 6 -26.30 -55.23 25.61
C ALA A 6 -26.40 -53.71 25.31
N THR A 7 -25.52 -52.92 25.89
CA THR A 7 -25.42 -51.47 25.62
C THR A 7 -24.58 -51.23 24.37
N ILE A 8 -25.21 -50.82 23.28
CA ILE A 8 -24.55 -50.39 22.05
C ILE A 8 -24.02 -48.96 22.26
N LYS A 9 -22.69 -48.83 22.34
CA LYS A 9 -22.02 -47.50 22.33
C LYS A 9 -21.84 -47.05 20.89
N CYS A 10 -22.70 -46.13 20.41
CA CYS A 10 -22.48 -45.42 19.18
C CYS A 10 -21.34 -44.38 19.37
N VAL A 11 -20.18 -44.67 18.84
CA VAL A 11 -19.09 -43.69 18.73
C VAL A 11 -19.33 -42.89 17.47
N PHE A 12 -19.85 -41.66 17.63
CA PHE A 12 -19.91 -40.68 16.55
C PHE A 12 -18.53 -40.05 16.41
N ALA A 13 -17.75 -40.50 15.42
CA ALA A 13 -16.51 -39.85 15.01
C ALA A 13 -16.90 -38.64 14.17
N LEU A 14 -16.89 -37.43 14.75
CA LEU A 14 -16.93 -36.16 13.99
C LEU A 14 -15.61 -35.99 13.29
N ALA A 15 -15.54 -36.31 12.01
CA ALA A 15 -14.45 -35.91 11.13
C ALA A 15 -14.61 -34.41 10.83
N LEU A 16 -13.89 -33.56 11.59
CA LEU A 16 -13.70 -32.16 11.25
C LEU A 16 -12.79 -32.10 10.04
N LEU A 17 -13.36 -32.02 8.83
CA LEU A 17 -12.63 -31.57 7.66
C LEU A 17 -12.23 -30.10 7.88
N GLN A 18 -11.02 -29.87 8.32
CA GLN A 18 -10.41 -28.55 8.28
C GLN A 18 -10.11 -28.21 6.82
N TRP A 19 -11.02 -27.47 6.21
CA TRP A 19 -10.76 -26.81 4.92
C TRP A 19 -9.82 -25.64 5.19
N SER A 20 -8.52 -25.92 5.21
CA SER A 20 -7.48 -24.89 5.08
C SER A 20 -7.47 -24.39 3.63
N GLY A 21 -8.52 -23.67 3.24
CA GLY A 21 -8.52 -22.88 2.02
C GLY A 21 -7.52 -21.75 2.23
N GLY A 22 -6.31 -21.89 1.67
CA GLY A 22 -5.40 -20.76 1.56
C GLY A 22 -6.14 -19.69 0.76
N ALA A 23 -6.43 -18.55 1.38
CA ALA A 23 -6.96 -17.40 0.67
C ALA A 23 -5.85 -16.90 -0.26
N PHE A 24 -5.86 -17.34 -1.51
CA PHE A 24 -5.10 -16.68 -2.56
C PHE A 24 -5.92 -15.44 -2.96
N ALA A 25 -5.31 -14.25 -2.82
CA ALA A 25 -5.88 -13.04 -3.38
C ALA A 25 -6.10 -13.26 -4.89
N ASP A 26 -7.27 -12.94 -5.39
CA ASP A 26 -7.50 -12.97 -6.84
C ASP A 26 -6.83 -11.76 -7.53
N ASP A 27 -6.81 -11.76 -8.85
CA ASP A 27 -6.17 -10.69 -9.61
C ASP A 27 -6.81 -9.33 -9.32
N GLN A 28 -8.11 -9.27 -9.04
CA GLN A 28 -8.80 -8.03 -8.70
C GLN A 28 -8.41 -7.52 -7.33
N ASP A 29 -8.28 -8.40 -6.32
CA ASP A 29 -7.79 -8.03 -4.98
C ASP A 29 -6.39 -7.38 -5.04
N VAL A 30 -5.50 -7.93 -5.88
CA VAL A 30 -4.15 -7.38 -6.08
C VAL A 30 -4.21 -6.01 -6.74
N ILE A 31 -5.09 -5.81 -7.72
CA ILE A 31 -5.30 -4.53 -8.40
C ILE A 31 -5.84 -3.49 -7.40
N ASP A 32 -6.86 -3.86 -6.64
CA ASP A 32 -7.50 -2.96 -5.67
C ASP A 32 -6.52 -2.57 -4.55
N TYR A 33 -5.73 -3.52 -4.05
CA TYR A 33 -4.71 -3.23 -3.06
C TYR A 33 -3.69 -2.19 -3.56
N ARG A 34 -3.20 -2.33 -4.81
CA ARG A 34 -2.30 -1.31 -5.41
C ARG A 34 -2.95 0.06 -5.49
N GLN A 35 -4.22 0.12 -5.88
CA GLN A 35 -4.97 1.36 -5.99
C GLN A 35 -5.17 2.01 -4.61
N HIS A 36 -5.46 1.23 -3.58
CA HIS A 36 -5.57 1.73 -2.21
C HIS A 36 -4.25 2.33 -1.70
N ILE A 37 -3.12 1.66 -1.94
CA ILE A 37 -1.80 2.19 -1.57
C ILE A 37 -1.54 3.52 -2.30
N MET A 38 -1.76 3.59 -3.62
CA MET A 38 -1.57 4.82 -4.39
C MET A 38 -2.52 5.94 -3.96
N LYS A 39 -3.77 5.61 -3.62
CA LYS A 39 -4.72 6.57 -3.10
C LYS A 39 -4.28 7.11 -1.74
N THR A 40 -3.83 6.26 -0.82
CA THR A 40 -3.32 6.70 0.49
C THR A 40 -2.14 7.66 0.34
N LEU A 41 -1.18 7.36 -0.54
CA LEU A 41 -0.08 8.28 -0.83
C LEU A 41 -0.56 9.63 -1.37
N ASN A 42 -1.54 9.61 -2.27
CA ASN A 42 -2.12 10.83 -2.84
C ASN A 42 -2.83 11.69 -1.78
N GLU A 43 -3.61 11.07 -0.89
CA GLU A 43 -4.31 11.80 0.18
C GLU A 43 -3.34 12.46 1.16
N GLN A 44 -2.23 11.78 1.52
CA GLN A 44 -1.21 12.38 2.37
C GLN A 44 -0.49 13.53 1.66
N ALA A 45 -0.17 13.37 0.38
CA ALA A 45 0.44 14.44 -0.41
C ALA A 45 -0.50 15.65 -0.58
N ALA A 46 -1.80 15.41 -0.77
CA ALA A 46 -2.80 16.47 -0.88
C ALA A 46 -2.93 17.26 0.44
N ALA A 47 -3.02 16.56 1.58
CA ALA A 47 -3.06 17.20 2.89
C ALA A 47 -1.83 18.07 3.16
N LEU A 48 -0.63 17.58 2.83
CA LEU A 48 0.60 18.39 2.90
C LEU A 48 0.54 19.60 1.97
N GLY A 49 -0.07 19.48 0.79
CA GLY A 49 -0.26 20.58 -0.14
C GLY A 49 -1.16 21.68 0.43
N GLU A 50 -2.26 21.33 1.11
CA GLU A 50 -3.15 22.28 1.78
C GLU A 50 -2.45 23.03 2.92
N ILE A 51 -1.63 22.33 3.71
CA ILE A 51 -0.82 22.94 4.76
C ILE A 51 0.22 23.90 4.16
N LEU A 52 0.93 23.46 3.12
CA LEU A 52 1.95 24.29 2.46
C LEU A 52 1.38 25.54 1.79
N SER A 53 0.14 25.49 1.33
CA SER A 53 -0.56 26.67 0.79
C SER A 53 -1.05 27.64 1.87
N GLY A 54 -0.96 27.27 3.16
CA GLY A 54 -1.48 28.05 4.29
C GLY A 54 -2.98 27.93 4.46
N ALA A 55 -3.66 27.03 3.76
CA ALA A 55 -5.09 26.80 3.91
C ALA A 55 -5.45 26.11 5.23
N ILE A 56 -4.54 25.30 5.74
CA ILE A 56 -4.69 24.53 6.99
C ILE A 56 -3.48 24.77 7.90
N PRO A 57 -3.67 24.85 9.24
CA PRO A 57 -2.55 24.92 10.20
C PRO A 57 -1.59 23.72 10.08
N ASP A 58 -0.33 23.95 10.44
CA ASP A 58 0.76 23.01 10.24
C ASP A 58 0.97 21.99 11.38
N ASP A 59 0.03 21.91 12.33
CA ASP A 59 0.14 21.05 13.51
C ASP A 59 0.32 19.56 13.18
N ASN A 60 -0.24 19.10 12.05
CA ASN A 60 -0.22 17.71 11.64
C ASN A 60 0.87 17.36 10.61
N VAL A 61 1.79 18.27 10.28
CA VAL A 61 2.85 18.03 9.27
C VAL A 61 3.60 16.73 9.54
N ILE A 62 4.09 16.54 10.77
CA ILE A 62 4.89 15.34 11.12
C ILE A 62 4.07 14.06 10.92
N ALA A 63 2.82 14.06 11.38
CA ALA A 63 1.94 12.89 11.20
C ALA A 63 1.70 12.55 9.72
N HIS A 64 1.52 13.54 8.85
CA HIS A 64 1.37 13.33 7.40
C HIS A 64 2.68 12.85 6.76
N LEU A 65 3.83 13.36 7.16
CA LEU A 65 5.14 12.89 6.68
C LEU A 65 5.40 11.43 7.11
N ASP A 66 5.09 11.06 8.35
CA ASP A 66 5.21 9.68 8.85
C ASP A 66 4.29 8.72 8.09
N ALA A 67 3.02 9.09 7.89
CA ALA A 67 2.06 8.29 7.15
C ALA A 67 2.48 8.12 5.68
N LEU A 68 2.99 9.18 5.05
CA LEU A 68 3.54 9.15 3.69
C LEU A 68 4.74 8.21 3.60
N ALA A 69 5.71 8.33 4.51
CA ALA A 69 6.92 7.50 4.53
C ALA A 69 6.59 6.03 4.77
N LEU A 70 5.71 5.72 5.73
CA LEU A 70 5.29 4.35 6.02
C LEU A 70 4.59 3.72 4.82
N THR A 71 3.69 4.45 4.16
CA THR A 71 2.97 3.97 2.99
C THR A 71 3.92 3.77 1.81
N ALA A 72 4.84 4.71 1.55
CA ALA A 72 5.84 4.61 0.49
C ALA A 72 6.74 3.39 0.65
N ALA A 73 7.16 3.06 1.89
CA ALA A 73 7.98 1.89 2.20
C ALA A 73 7.29 0.55 1.85
N THR A 74 5.97 0.51 1.79
CA THR A 74 5.19 -0.68 1.44
C THR A 74 4.81 -0.74 -0.04
N ALA A 75 4.82 0.41 -0.73
CA ALA A 75 4.21 0.56 -2.06
C ALA A 75 4.81 -0.36 -3.12
N LEU A 76 6.15 -0.50 -3.18
CA LEU A 76 6.80 -1.38 -4.18
C LEU A 76 6.33 -2.85 -4.06
N LYS A 77 6.06 -3.31 -2.83
CA LYS A 77 5.63 -4.70 -2.58
C LYS A 77 4.27 -5.01 -3.21
N ALA A 78 3.40 -4.00 -3.30
CA ALA A 78 2.07 -4.14 -3.92
C ALA A 78 2.12 -4.41 -5.44
N PHE A 79 3.26 -4.11 -6.10
CA PHE A 79 3.47 -4.34 -7.52
C PHE A 79 4.28 -5.60 -7.85
N LYS A 80 4.86 -6.29 -6.84
CA LYS A 80 5.59 -7.55 -7.06
C LYS A 80 4.75 -8.64 -7.73
N PRO A 81 3.48 -8.84 -7.35
CA PRO A 81 2.60 -9.68 -8.15
C PRO A 81 2.40 -9.05 -9.52
N LYS A 82 2.78 -9.78 -10.58
CA LYS A 82 2.70 -9.31 -11.97
C LYS A 82 1.28 -9.49 -12.51
N VAL A 83 0.33 -8.80 -11.90
CA VAL A 83 -1.08 -8.84 -12.31
C VAL A 83 -1.39 -7.62 -13.18
N PRO A 84 -1.59 -7.79 -14.49
CA PRO A 84 -1.99 -6.70 -15.38
C PRO A 84 -3.39 -6.18 -15.02
N GLY A 85 -3.62 -4.88 -15.20
CA GLY A 85 -4.96 -4.31 -14.99
C GLY A 85 -4.96 -3.03 -14.15
N GLY A 86 -6.15 -2.51 -13.90
CA GLY A 86 -6.34 -1.22 -13.28
C GLY A 86 -5.68 -0.10 -14.10
N GLU A 87 -5.08 0.87 -13.45
CA GLU A 87 -4.38 1.99 -14.08
C GLU A 87 -2.91 1.69 -14.42
N SER A 88 -2.39 0.48 -14.12
CA SER A 88 -1.00 0.13 -14.41
C SER A 88 -0.79 -0.18 -15.90
N LYS A 89 0.24 0.42 -16.51
CA LYS A 89 0.68 0.07 -17.86
C LYS A 89 1.52 -1.22 -17.83
N PRO A 90 1.51 -2.05 -18.91
CA PRO A 90 2.36 -3.24 -19.01
C PRO A 90 3.85 -2.95 -18.87
N GLU A 91 4.27 -1.76 -19.29
CA GLU A 91 5.66 -1.25 -19.24
C GLU A 91 6.21 -1.23 -17.81
N LEU A 92 5.35 -1.16 -16.81
CA LEU A 92 5.76 -1.23 -15.41
C LEU A 92 6.53 -2.53 -15.11
N TRP A 93 6.06 -3.66 -15.65
CA TRP A 93 6.70 -4.97 -15.40
C TRP A 93 7.76 -5.32 -16.42
N SER A 94 7.66 -4.83 -17.67
CA SER A 94 8.70 -5.03 -18.66
C SER A 94 9.94 -4.18 -18.38
N ASN A 95 9.78 -3.05 -17.68
CA ASN A 95 10.87 -2.18 -17.21
C ASN A 95 10.97 -2.16 -15.67
N TRP A 96 10.91 -3.34 -15.06
CA TRP A 96 10.85 -3.49 -13.61
C TRP A 96 12.04 -2.86 -12.87
N ALA A 97 13.22 -2.89 -13.45
CA ALA A 97 14.43 -2.32 -12.83
C ALA A 97 14.27 -0.80 -12.60
N ASP A 98 13.87 -0.05 -13.63
CA ASP A 98 13.61 1.39 -13.52
C ASP A 98 12.42 1.70 -12.58
N PHE A 99 11.32 0.97 -12.74
CA PHE A 99 10.16 1.15 -11.87
C PHE A 99 10.50 0.93 -10.39
N SER A 100 11.19 -0.18 -10.08
CA SER A 100 11.55 -0.52 -8.70
C SER A 100 12.56 0.47 -8.12
N GLN A 101 13.50 0.97 -8.92
CA GLN A 101 14.42 2.02 -8.49
C GLN A 101 13.67 3.31 -8.14
N ARG A 102 12.77 3.80 -8.99
CA ARG A 102 11.96 5.01 -8.72
C ARG A 102 11.12 4.86 -7.44
N MET A 103 10.52 3.69 -7.21
CA MET A 103 9.75 3.42 -6.00
C MET A 103 10.62 3.40 -4.74
N ASN A 104 11.82 2.85 -4.83
CA ASN A 104 12.78 2.86 -3.72
C ASN A 104 13.29 4.28 -3.44
N ASP A 105 13.61 5.06 -4.48
CA ASP A 105 14.03 6.45 -4.34
C ASP A 105 12.93 7.29 -3.69
N PHE A 106 11.68 7.09 -4.08
CA PHE A 106 10.53 7.74 -3.46
C PHE A 106 10.40 7.37 -1.97
N ALA A 107 10.51 6.09 -1.63
CA ALA A 107 10.47 5.63 -0.24
C ALA A 107 11.61 6.22 0.60
N GLN A 108 12.83 6.30 0.05
CA GLN A 108 13.98 6.90 0.73
C GLN A 108 13.79 8.40 0.95
N LYS A 109 13.31 9.14 -0.05
CA LYS A 109 13.06 10.57 0.06
C LYS A 109 11.99 10.89 1.10
N THR A 110 10.87 10.16 1.09
CA THR A 110 9.81 10.37 2.09
C THR A 110 10.25 10.00 3.50
N ALA A 111 11.04 8.93 3.67
CA ALA A 111 11.63 8.57 4.94
C ALA A 111 12.60 9.65 5.46
N ALA A 112 13.41 10.25 4.57
CA ALA A 112 14.32 11.34 4.91
C ALA A 112 13.55 12.60 5.36
N MET A 113 12.43 12.92 4.69
CA MET A 113 11.55 14.04 5.09
C MET A 113 10.99 13.83 6.50
N ALA A 114 10.41 12.65 6.78
CA ALA A 114 9.89 12.32 8.11
C ALA A 114 10.99 12.41 9.18
N LYS A 115 12.16 11.84 8.90
CA LYS A 115 13.32 11.88 9.80
C LYS A 115 13.74 13.33 10.12
N LEU A 116 13.90 14.18 9.10
CA LEU A 116 14.30 15.58 9.29
C LEU A 116 13.26 16.37 10.10
N ALA A 117 11.97 16.07 9.90
CA ALA A 117 10.90 16.69 10.65
C ALA A 117 10.97 16.37 12.17
N HIS A 118 11.32 15.13 12.51
CA HIS A 118 11.51 14.71 13.91
C HIS A 118 12.80 15.21 14.53
N GLU A 119 13.90 15.20 13.78
CA GLU A 119 15.22 15.50 14.32
C GLU A 119 15.54 17.01 14.36
N GLN A 120 14.90 17.79 13.51
CA GLN A 120 15.20 19.22 13.36
C GLN A 120 13.95 20.08 13.49
N SER A 121 13.11 20.12 12.43
CA SER A 121 11.87 20.90 12.46
C SER A 121 10.91 20.47 11.34
N LYS A 122 9.64 20.88 11.43
CA LYS A 122 8.64 20.70 10.37
C LYS A 122 9.12 21.27 9.03
N GLU A 123 9.71 22.46 9.07
CA GLU A 123 10.23 23.16 7.88
C GLU A 123 11.38 22.37 7.24
N ALA A 124 12.28 21.80 8.05
CA ALA A 124 13.35 20.94 7.55
C ALA A 124 12.81 19.69 6.85
N GLY A 125 11.76 19.07 7.41
CA GLY A 125 11.06 17.95 6.79
C GLY A 125 10.40 18.32 5.46
N LEU A 126 9.86 19.52 5.33
CA LEU A 126 9.19 20.01 4.13
C LEU A 126 10.12 20.58 3.06
N ALA A 127 11.39 20.86 3.39
CA ALA A 127 12.32 21.57 2.48
C ALA A 127 12.44 20.92 1.10
N ASN A 128 12.36 19.58 1.01
CA ASN A 128 12.50 18.84 -0.24
C ASN A 128 11.19 18.22 -0.74
N VAL A 129 10.04 18.67 -0.25
CA VAL A 129 8.73 18.07 -0.56
C VAL A 129 8.44 18.06 -2.07
N MET A 130 8.73 19.11 -2.78
CA MET A 130 8.47 19.23 -4.22
C MET A 130 9.29 18.25 -5.06
N ASP A 131 10.54 17.96 -4.66
CA ASP A 131 11.35 16.94 -5.33
C ASP A 131 10.90 15.53 -4.95
N ALA A 132 10.63 15.29 -3.67
CA ALA A 132 10.17 14.00 -3.19
C ALA A 132 8.82 13.60 -3.80
N LEU A 133 7.87 14.54 -3.90
CA LEU A 133 6.52 14.31 -4.43
C LEU A 133 6.41 14.57 -5.94
N SER A 134 7.47 14.36 -6.71
CA SER A 134 7.43 14.46 -8.17
C SER A 134 6.67 13.31 -8.84
N CYS A 135 5.42 13.06 -8.41
CA CYS A 135 4.56 11.93 -8.78
C CYS A 135 4.34 11.80 -10.29
N LYS A 136 4.22 12.96 -10.98
CA LYS A 136 3.96 13.02 -12.42
C LYS A 136 5.05 12.30 -13.24
N LYS A 137 6.32 12.41 -12.88
CA LYS A 137 7.44 11.80 -13.63
C LYS A 137 7.33 10.28 -13.73
N CYS A 138 6.83 9.63 -12.67
CA CYS A 138 6.59 8.18 -12.66
C CYS A 138 5.26 7.84 -13.36
N HIS A 139 4.20 8.59 -13.06
CA HIS A 139 2.86 8.34 -13.60
C HIS A 139 2.81 8.49 -15.13
N ASP A 140 3.49 9.46 -15.73
CA ASP A 140 3.54 9.63 -17.18
C ASP A 140 4.08 8.37 -17.88
N THR A 141 5.05 7.69 -17.22
CA THR A 141 5.65 6.47 -17.77
C THR A 141 4.81 5.24 -17.52
N TYR A 142 4.31 5.04 -16.27
CA TYR A 142 3.81 3.76 -15.78
C TYR A 142 2.31 3.71 -15.48
N ARG A 143 1.59 4.87 -15.47
CA ARG A 143 0.15 4.92 -15.25
C ARG A 143 -0.59 5.25 -16.53
N ARG A 144 -1.71 4.56 -16.77
CA ARG A 144 -2.64 4.91 -17.85
C ARG A 144 -3.31 6.25 -17.53
N GLU A 145 -3.53 7.05 -18.54
CA GLU A 145 -4.39 8.23 -18.39
C GLU A 145 -5.79 7.82 -17.96
N LYS A 146 -6.36 8.56 -17.01
CA LYS A 146 -7.77 8.38 -16.69
C LYS A 146 -8.56 8.71 -17.95
N ARG A 147 -9.35 7.77 -18.43
CA ARG A 147 -10.35 8.09 -19.44
C ARG A 147 -11.28 9.13 -18.83
N ALA A 148 -11.47 10.26 -19.53
CA ALA A 148 -12.52 11.19 -19.18
C ALA A 148 -13.86 10.44 -19.20
N PRO A 149 -14.77 10.73 -18.24
CA PRO A 149 -16.10 10.13 -18.20
C PRO A 149 -16.90 10.46 -19.45
#